data_827e32fc87fe45e75efc6b2123abaed4
#
_entry.id   827e32fc87fe45e75efc6b2123abaed4
#
_cell.length_a   1.000
_cell.length_b   1.000
_cell.length_c   1.000
_cell.angle_alpha   90.00
_cell.angle_beta   90.00
_cell.angle_gamma   90.00
#
_symmetry.space_group_name_H-M   'P 1'
#
loop_
_entity.id
_entity.type
_entity.pdbx_description
1 polymer ?
#
loop_
_entity_poly.entity_id
_entity_poly.type
_entity_poly.pdbx_seq_one_letter_code
_entity_poly.pdbx_strand_id
1 'polypeptide(L)'
;MVIRFLLAGVLCLVWFLAIHTVKMFRMYLVLLESRIEFRRFIFAYCRTTLLNLVIPFKLGEIYRMAVFSRITKSAAVGIASVVVDRFFDTFALVLILIPLHVLDASGISAVSVFLVVFVIFVIFVYVIFPSVYGYLNKYIIINRTSVRSMAVLRWLEILNSAYEYVKRLITVRYALMILMSFAAWVLEGGLLFVISRLFDIGFGVSDFSDYITSILSTAYSELQRRYTILSIVLMLILSVITGLMYLAASKRQRKAV
;
A
#
# COMPACT_ATOMS: atom_id res chain seq x y z
N MET A 1 18.61 18.17 27.95
CA MET A 1 18.34 18.31 26.51
C MET A 1 18.55 17.00 25.77
N VAL A 2 19.72 16.35 25.85
CA VAL A 2 20.08 15.09 25.14
C VAL A 2 19.09 13.95 25.41
N ILE A 3 18.69 13.73 26.69
CA ILE A 3 17.75 12.66 27.07
C ILE A 3 16.38 12.83 26.40
N ARG A 4 15.88 14.05 26.28
CA ARG A 4 14.59 14.31 25.59
C ARG A 4 14.66 13.97 24.09
N PHE A 5 15.75 14.30 23.43
CA PHE A 5 15.95 13.94 22.00
C PHE A 5 16.10 12.42 21.81
N LEU A 6 16.78 11.73 22.71
CA LEU A 6 16.92 10.28 22.69
C LEU A 6 15.55 9.59 22.88
N LEU A 7 14.77 9.99 23.89
CA LEU A 7 13.43 9.46 24.13
C LEU A 7 12.50 9.70 22.94
N ALA A 8 12.55 10.89 22.36
CA ALA A 8 11.79 11.23 21.17
C ALA A 8 12.18 10.37 19.96
N GLY A 9 13.47 10.15 19.73
CA GLY A 9 13.95 9.26 18.67
C GLY A 9 13.48 7.81 18.86
N VAL A 10 13.55 7.30 20.08
CA VAL A 10 13.04 5.95 20.40
C VAL A 10 11.52 5.88 20.19
N LEU A 11 10.77 6.89 20.61
CA LEU A 11 9.32 6.95 20.40
C LEU A 11 8.96 6.95 18.92
N CYS A 12 9.63 7.77 18.10
CA CYS A 12 9.44 7.79 16.66
C CYS A 12 9.77 6.43 16.01
N LEU A 13 10.84 5.78 16.46
CA LEU A 13 11.22 4.45 15.96
C LEU A 13 10.15 3.40 16.29
N VAL A 14 9.71 3.33 17.53
CA VAL A 14 8.66 2.37 17.97
C VAL A 14 7.38 2.61 17.19
N TRP A 15 6.98 3.86 17.04
CA TRP A 15 5.77 4.24 16.31
C TRP A 15 5.86 3.91 14.82
N PHE A 16 7.00 4.20 14.20
CA PHE A 16 7.27 3.83 12.83
C PHE A 16 7.21 2.30 12.62
N LEU A 17 7.81 1.53 13.51
CA LEU A 17 7.74 0.07 13.47
C LEU A 17 6.30 -0.43 13.61
N ALA A 18 5.49 0.17 14.49
CA ALA A 18 4.09 -0.17 14.65
C ALA A 18 3.29 0.06 13.35
N ILE A 19 3.45 1.23 12.71
CA ILE A 19 2.80 1.54 11.42
C ILE A 19 3.16 0.49 10.36
N HIS A 20 4.46 0.24 10.19
CA HIS A 20 4.91 -0.70 9.16
C HIS A 20 4.57 -2.15 9.47
N THR A 21 4.48 -2.52 10.74
CA THR A 21 3.98 -3.84 11.16
C THR A 21 2.52 -4.02 10.75
N VAL A 22 1.67 -3.04 11.02
CA VAL A 22 0.24 -3.09 10.62
C VAL A 22 0.10 -3.14 9.10
N LYS A 23 0.80 -2.26 8.36
CA LYS A 23 0.79 -2.24 6.89
C LYS A 23 1.34 -3.56 6.30
N MET A 24 2.38 -4.12 6.91
CA MET A 24 2.97 -5.39 6.51
C MET A 24 2.00 -6.56 6.74
N PHE A 25 1.34 -6.63 7.90
CA PHE A 25 0.33 -7.65 8.18
C PHE A 25 -0.84 -7.55 7.21
N ARG A 26 -1.34 -6.35 6.94
CA ARG A 26 -2.40 -6.14 5.93
C ARG A 26 -2.00 -6.73 4.57
N MET A 27 -0.79 -6.41 4.09
CA MET A 27 -0.29 -6.93 2.82
C MET A 27 -0.06 -8.46 2.87
N TYR A 28 0.37 -8.99 4.02
CA TYR A 28 0.53 -10.43 4.21
C TYR A 28 -0.82 -11.18 4.16
N LEU A 29 -1.88 -10.60 4.74
CA LEU A 29 -3.24 -11.14 4.66
C LEU A 29 -3.72 -11.30 3.22
N VAL A 30 -3.38 -10.34 2.35
CA VAL A 30 -3.70 -10.44 0.91
C VAL A 30 -2.96 -11.61 0.28
N LEU A 31 -1.71 -11.86 0.65
CA LEU A 31 -0.84 -12.87 0.04
C LEU A 31 -0.88 -14.24 0.73
N LEU A 32 -1.68 -14.41 1.78
CA LEU A 32 -1.68 -15.60 2.64
C LEU A 32 -1.92 -16.90 1.87
N GLU A 33 -2.80 -16.88 0.87
CA GLU A 33 -3.11 -18.07 0.05
C GLU A 33 -1.93 -18.51 -0.83
N SER A 34 -1.00 -17.61 -1.11
CA SER A 34 0.17 -17.88 -1.95
C SER A 34 1.27 -18.65 -1.22
N ARG A 35 1.10 -18.97 0.07
CA ARG A 35 2.03 -19.73 0.92
C ARG A 35 3.49 -19.27 0.82
N ILE A 36 3.69 -17.94 0.76
CA ILE A 36 5.03 -17.35 0.68
C ILE A 36 5.73 -17.53 2.02
N GLU A 37 7.00 -17.90 1.99
CA GLU A 37 7.84 -17.92 3.18
C GLU A 37 7.89 -16.51 3.81
N PHE A 38 7.56 -16.41 5.11
CA PHE A 38 7.40 -15.14 5.82
C PHE A 38 8.66 -14.27 5.76
N ARG A 39 9.86 -14.86 5.86
CA ARG A 39 11.13 -14.13 5.77
C ARG A 39 11.33 -13.50 4.39
N ARG A 40 11.00 -14.24 3.34
CA ARG A 40 11.06 -13.75 1.96
C ARG A 40 10.07 -12.62 1.72
N PHE A 41 8.88 -12.73 2.32
CA PHE A 41 7.85 -11.70 2.27
C PHE A 41 8.32 -10.41 2.96
N ILE A 42 8.84 -10.47 4.22
CA ILE A 42 9.33 -9.29 4.95
C ILE A 42 10.41 -8.56 4.16
N PHE A 43 11.40 -9.28 3.64
CA PHE A 43 12.46 -8.67 2.83
C PHE A 43 11.90 -7.98 1.58
N ALA A 44 10.98 -8.63 0.86
CA ALA A 44 10.33 -8.04 -0.30
C ALA A 44 9.49 -6.80 0.06
N TYR A 45 8.75 -6.86 1.17
CA TYR A 45 7.96 -5.73 1.67
C TYR A 45 8.85 -4.52 2.00
N CYS A 46 9.91 -4.70 2.79
CA CYS A 46 10.81 -3.60 3.17
C CYS A 46 11.47 -2.97 1.94
N ARG A 47 12.00 -3.80 1.03
CA ARG A 47 12.64 -3.32 -0.20
C ARG A 47 11.68 -2.56 -1.11
N THR A 48 10.48 -3.09 -1.33
CA THR A 48 9.50 -2.43 -2.20
C THR A 48 8.94 -1.16 -1.57
N THR A 49 8.77 -1.13 -0.25
CA THR A 49 8.32 0.06 0.46
C THR A 49 9.38 1.15 0.44
N LEU A 50 10.66 0.81 0.64
CA LEU A 50 11.76 1.76 0.51
C LEU A 50 11.79 2.40 -0.88
N LEU A 51 11.69 1.59 -1.94
CA LEU A 51 11.66 2.11 -3.31
C LEU A 51 10.45 2.99 -3.58
N ASN A 52 9.30 2.66 -2.99
CA ASN A 52 8.08 3.47 -3.14
C ASN A 52 8.17 4.83 -2.41
N LEU A 53 9.01 4.95 -1.38
CA LEU A 53 9.29 6.21 -0.69
C LEU A 53 10.28 7.09 -1.47
N VAL A 54 11.22 6.48 -2.21
CA VAL A 54 12.29 7.19 -2.92
C VAL A 54 11.88 7.55 -4.35
N ILE A 55 11.14 6.68 -5.03
CA ILE A 55 10.78 6.88 -6.43
C ILE A 55 9.50 7.73 -6.54
N PRO A 56 9.56 8.89 -7.22
CA PRO A 56 8.39 9.75 -7.40
C PRO A 56 7.32 9.09 -8.29
N PHE A 57 6.13 9.72 -8.36
CA PHE A 57 5.01 9.32 -9.23
C PHE A 57 4.47 7.90 -8.99
N LYS A 58 4.67 7.33 -7.77
CA LYS A 58 4.20 5.99 -7.38
C LYS A 58 4.65 4.84 -8.32
N LEU A 59 5.72 5.05 -9.10
CA LEU A 59 6.33 3.99 -9.91
C LEU A 59 6.83 2.82 -9.06
N GLY A 60 7.10 3.05 -7.78
CA GLY A 60 7.40 2.00 -6.81
C GLY A 60 6.29 0.96 -6.67
N GLU A 61 5.01 1.32 -6.92
CA GLU A 61 3.91 0.36 -6.90
C GLU A 61 3.99 -0.63 -8.08
N ILE A 62 4.41 -0.18 -9.26
CA ILE A 62 4.63 -1.06 -10.42
C ILE A 62 5.77 -2.05 -10.10
N TYR A 63 6.85 -1.56 -9.50
CA TYR A 63 7.92 -2.43 -9.04
C TYR A 63 7.43 -3.44 -7.98
N ARG A 64 6.59 -3.00 -7.05
CA ARG A 64 5.97 -3.87 -6.04
C ARG A 64 5.13 -4.97 -6.69
N MET A 65 4.27 -4.63 -7.68
CA MET A 65 3.52 -5.62 -8.47
C MET A 65 4.45 -6.65 -9.11
N ALA A 66 5.53 -6.22 -9.75
CA ALA A 66 6.49 -7.10 -10.41
C ALA A 66 7.20 -8.03 -9.41
N VAL A 67 7.61 -7.51 -8.23
CA VAL A 67 8.26 -8.31 -7.19
C VAL A 67 7.31 -9.37 -6.64
N PHE A 68 6.08 -8.99 -6.28
CA PHE A 68 5.10 -9.95 -5.76
C PHE A 68 4.64 -10.95 -6.80
N SER A 69 4.49 -10.55 -8.08
CA SER A 69 4.23 -11.49 -9.18
C SER A 69 5.31 -12.56 -9.30
N ARG A 70 6.59 -12.18 -9.15
CA ARG A 70 7.72 -13.13 -9.19
C ARG A 70 7.75 -14.06 -7.98
N ILE A 71 7.45 -13.55 -6.78
CA ILE A 71 7.48 -14.33 -5.54
C ILE A 71 6.32 -15.32 -5.48
N THR A 72 5.12 -14.90 -5.89
CA THR A 72 3.92 -15.74 -5.94
C THR A 72 3.86 -16.64 -7.17
N LYS A 73 4.73 -16.44 -8.14
CA LYS A 73 4.71 -17.08 -9.47
C LYS A 73 3.39 -16.86 -10.21
N SER A 74 2.67 -15.79 -9.88
CA SER A 74 1.38 -15.44 -10.49
C SER A 74 1.30 -13.92 -10.68
N ALA A 75 1.19 -13.47 -11.94
CA ALA A 75 0.98 -12.07 -12.27
C ALA A 75 -0.35 -11.56 -11.71
N ALA A 76 -1.40 -12.38 -11.77
CA ALA A 76 -2.71 -12.05 -11.25
C ALA A 76 -2.67 -11.73 -9.75
N VAL A 77 -2.03 -12.57 -8.94
CA VAL A 77 -1.88 -12.37 -7.49
C VAL A 77 -1.02 -11.16 -7.19
N GLY A 78 0.08 -10.96 -7.93
CA GLY A 78 0.96 -9.80 -7.73
C GLY A 78 0.26 -8.47 -8.00
N ILE A 79 -0.51 -8.38 -9.09
CA ILE A 79 -1.31 -7.18 -9.42
C ILE A 79 -2.43 -7.00 -8.39
N ALA A 80 -3.22 -8.04 -8.14
CA ALA A 80 -4.34 -7.99 -7.21
C ALA A 80 -3.89 -7.55 -5.81
N SER A 81 -2.74 -8.03 -5.32
CA SER A 81 -2.24 -7.71 -3.99
C SER A 81 -2.00 -6.21 -3.79
N VAL A 82 -1.43 -5.54 -4.79
CA VAL A 82 -1.15 -4.10 -4.70
C VAL A 82 -2.43 -3.28 -4.88
N VAL A 83 -3.29 -3.65 -5.83
CA VAL A 83 -4.56 -2.96 -6.08
C VAL A 83 -5.46 -3.02 -4.85
N VAL A 84 -5.60 -4.19 -4.24
CA VAL A 84 -6.40 -4.39 -3.04
C VAL A 84 -5.83 -3.61 -1.85
N ASP A 85 -4.51 -3.67 -1.64
CA ASP A 85 -3.83 -2.92 -0.59
C ASP A 85 -4.10 -1.41 -0.73
N ARG A 86 -3.99 -0.86 -1.93
CA ARG A 86 -4.27 0.55 -2.21
C ARG A 86 -5.75 0.90 -2.06
N PHE A 87 -6.64 0.03 -2.50
CA PHE A 87 -8.08 0.25 -2.34
C PHE A 87 -8.48 0.40 -0.88
N PHE A 88 -8.11 -0.55 -0.01
CA PHE A 88 -8.46 -0.49 1.40
C PHE A 88 -7.77 0.66 2.13
N ASP A 89 -6.55 1.01 1.74
CA ASP A 89 -5.84 2.17 2.26
C ASP A 89 -6.59 3.48 1.95
N THR A 90 -6.97 3.66 0.69
CA THR A 90 -7.72 4.84 0.23
C THR A 90 -9.14 4.87 0.82
N PHE A 91 -9.80 3.73 0.91
CA PHE A 91 -11.13 3.62 1.48
C PHE A 91 -11.15 4.04 2.96
N ALA A 92 -10.21 3.53 3.76
CA ALA A 92 -10.07 3.94 5.15
C ALA A 92 -9.76 5.45 5.29
N LEU A 93 -8.91 5.98 4.41
CA LEU A 93 -8.59 7.40 4.38
C LEU A 93 -9.82 8.27 4.08
N VAL A 94 -10.64 7.89 3.11
CA VAL A 94 -11.90 8.58 2.80
C VAL A 94 -12.83 8.61 4.01
N LEU A 95 -12.95 7.47 4.71
CA LEU A 95 -13.78 7.35 5.92
C LEU A 95 -13.25 8.19 7.11
N ILE A 96 -11.98 8.53 7.12
CA ILE A 96 -11.38 9.44 8.13
C ILE A 96 -11.53 10.90 7.71
N LEU A 97 -11.21 11.24 6.46
CA LEU A 97 -11.17 12.62 5.98
C LEU A 97 -12.56 13.27 5.91
N ILE A 98 -13.58 12.54 5.45
CA ILE A 98 -14.92 13.12 5.32
C ILE A 98 -15.46 13.61 6.68
N PRO A 99 -15.49 12.81 7.75
CA PRO A 99 -15.92 13.30 9.07
C PRO A 99 -15.06 14.44 9.59
N LEU A 100 -13.73 14.40 9.37
CA LEU A 100 -12.84 15.48 9.82
C LEU A 100 -13.17 16.81 9.15
N HIS A 101 -13.42 16.84 7.84
CA HIS A 101 -13.84 18.07 7.15
C HIS A 101 -15.20 18.60 7.60
N VAL A 102 -16.15 17.70 7.92
CA VAL A 102 -17.45 18.09 8.46
C VAL A 102 -17.31 18.72 9.85
N LEU A 103 -16.47 18.15 10.70
CA LEU A 103 -16.24 18.66 12.07
C LEU A 103 -15.46 19.98 12.09
N ASP A 104 -14.53 20.18 11.17
CA ASP A 104 -13.69 21.38 11.09
C ASP A 104 -14.37 22.53 10.31
N ALA A 105 -15.53 22.29 9.72
CA ALA A 105 -16.26 23.25 8.85
C ALA A 105 -15.38 23.85 7.73
N SER A 106 -14.26 23.21 7.40
CA SER A 106 -13.26 23.69 6.43
C SER A 106 -13.65 23.47 4.97
N GLY A 107 -14.82 22.85 4.73
CA GLY A 107 -15.23 22.44 3.40
C GLY A 107 -14.48 21.20 2.88
N ILE A 108 -15.05 20.54 1.87
CA ILE A 108 -14.47 19.32 1.31
C ILE A 108 -13.31 19.70 0.40
N SER A 109 -12.09 19.20 0.67
CA SER A 109 -10.93 19.44 -0.17
C SER A 109 -11.04 18.74 -1.53
N ALA A 110 -10.43 19.32 -2.57
CA ALA A 110 -10.38 18.71 -3.91
C ALA A 110 -9.80 17.29 -3.89
N VAL A 111 -8.84 17.05 -2.99
CA VAL A 111 -8.22 15.73 -2.80
C VAL A 111 -9.21 14.74 -2.22
N SER A 112 -10.03 15.13 -1.24
CA SER A 112 -11.08 14.29 -0.68
C SER A 112 -12.09 13.87 -1.74
N VAL A 113 -12.50 14.81 -2.61
CA VAL A 113 -13.36 14.50 -3.76
C VAL A 113 -12.70 13.50 -4.70
N PHE A 114 -11.42 13.72 -5.04
CA PHE A 114 -10.68 12.79 -5.89
C PHE A 114 -10.60 11.38 -5.30
N LEU A 115 -10.34 11.25 -4.00
CA LEU A 115 -10.28 9.95 -3.33
C LEU A 115 -11.63 9.24 -3.32
N VAL A 116 -12.73 9.98 -3.10
CA VAL A 116 -14.10 9.43 -3.17
C VAL A 116 -14.40 8.93 -4.58
N VAL A 117 -14.12 9.75 -5.59
CA VAL A 117 -14.31 9.37 -7.01
C VAL A 117 -13.48 8.13 -7.36
N PHE A 118 -12.23 8.05 -6.88
CA PHE A 118 -11.39 6.88 -7.07
C PHE A 118 -12.01 5.62 -6.45
N VAL A 119 -12.51 5.70 -5.21
CA VAL A 119 -13.17 4.55 -4.54
C VAL A 119 -14.39 4.10 -5.30
N ILE A 120 -15.25 5.05 -5.70
CA ILE A 120 -16.47 4.75 -6.50
C ILE A 120 -16.09 4.12 -7.83
N PHE A 121 -15.07 4.64 -8.51
CA PHE A 121 -14.58 4.10 -9.79
C PHE A 121 -14.09 2.66 -9.65
N VAL A 122 -13.32 2.35 -8.60
CA VAL A 122 -12.82 0.97 -8.37
C VAL A 122 -13.98 0.00 -8.09
N ILE A 123 -14.97 0.42 -7.29
CA ILE A 123 -16.18 -0.38 -7.04
C ILE A 123 -16.95 -0.60 -8.34
N PHE A 124 -17.13 0.44 -9.14
CA PHE A 124 -17.82 0.37 -10.42
C PHE A 124 -17.12 -0.63 -11.38
N VAL A 125 -15.81 -0.52 -11.52
CA VAL A 125 -15.02 -1.47 -12.32
C VAL A 125 -15.17 -2.90 -11.80
N TYR A 126 -15.12 -3.09 -10.48
CA TYR A 126 -15.28 -4.41 -9.87
C TYR A 126 -16.66 -5.03 -10.18
N VAL A 127 -17.72 -4.26 -10.11
CA VAL A 127 -19.10 -4.72 -10.36
C VAL A 127 -19.33 -5.05 -11.84
N ILE A 128 -18.80 -4.23 -12.75
CA ILE A 128 -19.01 -4.39 -14.19
C ILE A 128 -18.10 -5.45 -14.82
N PHE A 129 -16.93 -5.68 -14.23
CA PHE A 129 -15.88 -6.53 -14.80
C PHE A 129 -16.37 -7.89 -15.29
N PRO A 130 -17.19 -8.68 -14.54
CA PRO A 130 -17.62 -10.01 -15.00
C PRO A 130 -18.40 -9.98 -16.31
N SER A 131 -19.27 -8.98 -16.46
CA SER A 131 -20.08 -8.81 -17.67
C SER A 131 -19.22 -8.43 -18.87
N VAL A 132 -18.29 -7.49 -18.67
CA VAL A 132 -17.36 -7.05 -19.73
C VAL A 132 -16.42 -8.18 -20.12
N TYR A 133 -15.88 -8.90 -19.15
CA TYR A 133 -15.02 -10.06 -19.40
C TYR A 133 -15.75 -11.13 -20.23
N GLY A 134 -16.96 -11.54 -19.81
CA GLY A 134 -17.75 -12.53 -20.52
C GLY A 134 -18.02 -12.13 -21.97
N TYR A 135 -18.39 -10.87 -22.20
CA TYR A 135 -18.63 -10.34 -23.54
C TYR A 135 -17.35 -10.32 -24.40
N LEU A 136 -16.28 -9.73 -23.89
CA LEU A 136 -15.01 -9.62 -24.63
C LEU A 136 -14.38 -10.97 -24.95
N ASN A 137 -14.39 -11.88 -23.98
CA ASN A 137 -13.85 -13.22 -24.14
C ASN A 137 -14.59 -13.96 -25.28
N LYS A 138 -15.92 -13.97 -25.23
CA LYS A 138 -16.75 -14.57 -26.28
C LYS A 138 -16.56 -13.91 -27.64
N TYR A 139 -16.52 -12.57 -27.70
CA TYR A 139 -16.34 -11.82 -28.92
C TYR A 139 -14.98 -12.11 -29.61
N ILE A 140 -13.90 -12.15 -28.83
CA ILE A 140 -12.55 -12.39 -29.36
C ILE A 140 -12.43 -13.83 -29.87
N ILE A 141 -12.95 -14.80 -29.13
CA ILE A 141 -12.89 -16.23 -29.53
C ILE A 141 -13.63 -16.46 -30.83
N ILE A 142 -14.80 -15.85 -31.02
CA ILE A 142 -15.63 -16.08 -32.21
C ILE A 142 -15.12 -15.30 -33.43
N ASN A 143 -14.70 -14.05 -33.23
CA ASN A 143 -14.50 -13.12 -34.35
C ASN A 143 -13.04 -12.82 -34.70
N ARG A 144 -12.06 -13.26 -33.89
CA ARG A 144 -10.67 -12.85 -34.03
C ARG A 144 -9.69 -14.00 -33.79
N THR A 145 -8.93 -14.37 -34.82
CA THR A 145 -7.93 -15.46 -34.77
C THR A 145 -6.48 -14.95 -34.92
N SER A 146 -6.24 -13.64 -34.77
CA SER A 146 -4.90 -13.05 -34.96
C SER A 146 -4.01 -13.23 -33.72
N VAL A 147 -2.68 -13.14 -33.91
CA VAL A 147 -1.69 -13.20 -32.81
C VAL A 147 -1.93 -12.10 -31.77
N ARG A 148 -2.41 -10.94 -32.20
CA ARG A 148 -2.76 -9.82 -31.31
C ARG A 148 -3.96 -10.18 -30.42
N SER A 149 -4.99 -10.82 -30.94
CA SER A 149 -6.14 -11.26 -30.18
C SER A 149 -5.80 -12.32 -29.15
N MET A 150 -4.86 -13.21 -29.43
CA MET A 150 -4.33 -14.16 -28.43
C MET A 150 -3.60 -13.45 -27.26
N ALA A 151 -2.86 -12.39 -27.55
CA ALA A 151 -2.24 -11.60 -26.50
C ALA A 151 -3.28 -10.89 -25.61
N VAL A 152 -4.35 -10.33 -26.20
CA VAL A 152 -5.45 -9.72 -25.46
C VAL A 152 -6.19 -10.77 -24.61
N LEU A 153 -6.46 -11.95 -25.13
CA LEU A 153 -7.07 -13.04 -24.35
C LEU A 153 -6.23 -13.42 -23.14
N ARG A 154 -4.90 -13.50 -23.30
CA ARG A 154 -3.99 -13.79 -22.17
C ARG A 154 -4.06 -12.71 -21.09
N TRP A 155 -4.13 -11.43 -21.46
CA TRP A 155 -4.30 -10.33 -20.50
C TRP A 155 -5.67 -10.38 -19.82
N LEU A 156 -6.73 -10.65 -20.56
CA LEU A 156 -8.08 -10.83 -20.01
C LEU A 156 -8.13 -11.99 -19.00
N GLU A 157 -7.45 -13.07 -19.27
CA GLU A 157 -7.36 -14.23 -18.37
C GLU A 157 -6.60 -13.89 -17.09
N ILE A 158 -5.49 -13.13 -17.18
CA ILE A 158 -4.76 -12.63 -16.00
C ILE A 158 -5.66 -11.73 -15.16
N LEU A 159 -6.40 -10.82 -15.79
CA LEU A 159 -7.33 -9.92 -15.10
C LEU A 159 -8.49 -10.68 -14.45
N ASN A 160 -9.04 -11.67 -15.14
CA ASN A 160 -10.09 -12.51 -14.58
C ASN A 160 -9.58 -13.36 -13.39
N SER A 161 -8.39 -13.90 -13.48
CA SER A 161 -7.76 -14.61 -12.38
C SER A 161 -7.51 -13.67 -11.18
N ALA A 162 -7.11 -12.42 -11.43
CA ALA A 162 -6.98 -11.40 -10.41
C ALA A 162 -8.32 -11.05 -9.77
N TYR A 163 -9.38 -10.88 -10.56
CA TYR A 163 -10.74 -10.63 -10.09
C TYR A 163 -11.25 -11.74 -9.17
N GLU A 164 -11.15 -13.00 -9.60
CA GLU A 164 -11.59 -14.16 -8.80
C GLU A 164 -10.78 -14.27 -7.49
N TYR A 165 -9.50 -13.94 -7.53
CA TYR A 165 -8.67 -13.87 -6.33
C TYR A 165 -9.18 -12.78 -5.36
N VAL A 166 -9.43 -11.57 -5.87
CA VAL A 166 -9.96 -10.45 -5.08
C VAL A 166 -11.33 -10.78 -4.50
N LYS A 167 -12.21 -11.40 -5.28
CA LYS A 167 -13.54 -11.81 -4.85
C LYS A 167 -13.49 -12.75 -3.65
N ARG A 168 -12.66 -13.79 -3.70
CA ARG A 168 -12.46 -14.71 -2.56
C ARG A 168 -11.90 -14.00 -1.33
N LEU A 169 -10.91 -13.13 -1.54
CA LEU A 169 -10.25 -12.38 -0.47
C LEU A 169 -11.22 -11.45 0.25
N ILE A 170 -12.03 -10.69 -0.50
CA ILE A 170 -13.03 -9.77 0.06
C ILE A 170 -14.05 -10.54 0.89
N THR A 171 -14.56 -11.67 0.39
CA THR A 171 -15.58 -12.45 1.10
C THR A 171 -15.15 -12.88 2.50
N VAL A 172 -13.87 -13.17 2.70
CA VAL A 172 -13.37 -13.76 3.96
C VAL A 172 -12.66 -12.75 4.87
N ARG A 173 -11.98 -11.73 4.31
CA ARG A 173 -11.00 -10.93 5.09
C ARG A 173 -11.22 -9.42 5.05
N TYR A 174 -12.31 -8.94 4.41
CA TYR A 174 -12.53 -7.49 4.22
C TYR A 174 -12.54 -6.71 5.54
N ALA A 175 -13.20 -7.22 6.57
CA ALA A 175 -13.32 -6.53 7.86
C ALA A 175 -11.96 -6.30 8.52
N LEU A 176 -11.09 -7.33 8.50
CA LEU A 176 -9.75 -7.24 9.05
C LEU A 176 -8.87 -6.28 8.24
N MET A 177 -9.03 -6.25 6.91
CA MET A 177 -8.30 -5.33 6.05
C MET A 177 -8.71 -3.87 6.28
N ILE A 178 -10.01 -3.61 6.46
CA ILE A 178 -10.51 -2.27 6.83
C ILE A 178 -9.95 -1.87 8.19
N LEU A 179 -10.04 -2.73 9.20
CA LEU A 179 -9.53 -2.46 10.55
C LEU A 179 -8.03 -2.13 10.54
N MET A 180 -7.23 -2.93 9.83
CA MET A 180 -5.79 -2.70 9.69
C MET A 180 -5.48 -1.39 8.94
N SER A 181 -6.29 -1.02 7.95
CA SER A 181 -6.13 0.23 7.23
C SER A 181 -6.44 1.44 8.13
N PHE A 182 -7.52 1.37 8.91
CA PHE A 182 -7.82 2.39 9.91
C PHE A 182 -6.70 2.52 10.96
N ALA A 183 -6.26 1.39 11.53
CA ALA A 183 -5.18 1.40 12.50
C ALA A 183 -3.89 2.01 11.93
N ALA A 184 -3.55 1.70 10.67
CA ALA A 184 -2.39 2.27 10.01
C ALA A 184 -2.48 3.80 9.90
N TRP A 185 -3.64 4.34 9.49
CA TRP A 185 -3.85 5.79 9.36
C TRP A 185 -3.89 6.51 10.70
N VAL A 186 -4.52 5.92 11.73
CA VAL A 186 -4.51 6.48 13.09
C VAL A 186 -3.08 6.54 13.63
N LEU A 187 -2.31 5.49 13.46
CA LEU A 187 -0.89 5.47 13.84
C LEU A 187 -0.07 6.48 13.04
N GLU A 188 -0.33 6.64 11.73
CA GLU A 188 0.38 7.61 10.89
C GLU A 188 0.08 9.05 11.31
N GLY A 189 -1.19 9.38 11.56
CA GLY A 189 -1.59 10.67 12.14
C GLY A 189 -0.96 10.93 13.52
N GLY A 190 -0.90 9.90 14.36
CA GLY A 190 -0.23 9.97 15.66
C GLY A 190 1.28 10.24 15.53
N LEU A 191 1.97 9.63 14.57
CA LEU A 191 3.40 9.91 14.34
C LEU A 191 3.62 11.33 13.82
N LEU A 192 2.75 11.82 12.93
CA LEU A 192 2.80 13.19 12.45
C LEU A 192 2.61 14.18 13.62
N PHE A 193 1.67 13.90 14.53
CA PHE A 193 1.47 14.70 15.74
C PHE A 193 2.71 14.70 16.63
N VAL A 194 3.35 13.56 16.86
CA VAL A 194 4.59 13.47 17.64
C VAL A 194 5.72 14.30 16.98
N ILE A 195 5.90 14.18 15.67
CA ILE A 195 6.90 14.95 14.92
C ILE A 195 6.61 16.45 15.02
N SER A 196 5.36 16.86 14.89
CA SER A 196 4.96 18.26 15.00
C SER A 196 5.34 18.85 16.35
N ARG A 197 5.13 18.12 17.44
CA ARG A 197 5.50 18.53 18.81
C ARG A 197 7.00 18.55 19.02
N LEU A 198 7.77 17.68 18.37
CA LEU A 198 9.23 17.66 18.49
C LEU A 198 9.91 18.85 17.80
N PHE A 199 9.32 19.32 16.72
CA PHE A 199 9.88 20.42 15.93
C PHE A 199 9.14 21.74 16.11
N ASP A 200 8.20 21.79 17.07
CA ASP A 200 7.39 22.97 17.37
C ASP A 200 6.62 23.51 16.15
N ILE A 201 6.13 22.57 15.32
CA ILE A 201 5.31 22.86 14.13
C ILE A 201 3.85 22.66 14.54
N GLY A 202 2.96 23.58 14.17
CA GLY A 202 1.51 23.38 14.37
C GLY A 202 1.02 22.12 13.66
N PHE A 203 0.04 21.44 14.26
CA PHE A 203 -0.62 20.29 13.66
C PHE A 203 -2.11 20.32 13.97
N GLY A 204 -2.91 20.49 12.92
CA GLY A 204 -4.37 20.46 12.95
C GLY A 204 -4.94 19.58 11.84
N VAL A 205 -6.25 19.66 11.66
CA VAL A 205 -6.96 18.89 10.61
C VAL A 205 -6.54 19.35 9.22
N SER A 206 -6.33 20.68 9.03
CA SER A 206 -5.80 21.24 7.80
C SER A 206 -4.44 20.67 7.44
N ASP A 207 -3.52 20.58 8.41
CA ASP A 207 -2.16 20.07 8.19
C ASP A 207 -2.17 18.58 7.82
N PHE A 208 -3.10 17.80 8.39
CA PHE A 208 -3.28 16.40 7.99
C PHE A 208 -3.85 16.30 6.56
N SER A 209 -4.81 17.14 6.19
CA SER A 209 -5.32 17.22 4.82
C SER A 209 -4.23 17.63 3.82
N ASP A 210 -3.40 18.59 4.19
CA ASP A 210 -2.25 19.04 3.39
C ASP A 210 -1.19 17.94 3.25
N TYR A 211 -0.94 17.16 4.31
CA TYR A 211 -0.09 15.99 4.24
C TYR A 211 -0.60 14.97 3.21
N ILE A 212 -1.89 14.67 3.19
CA ILE A 212 -2.48 13.76 2.20
C ILE A 212 -2.40 14.34 0.79
N THR A 213 -2.69 15.63 0.64
CA THR A 213 -2.57 16.35 -0.64
C THR A 213 -1.16 16.26 -1.20
N SER A 214 -0.17 16.41 -0.35
CA SER A 214 1.23 16.40 -0.73
C SER A 214 1.74 15.00 -1.11
N ILE A 215 1.14 13.92 -0.62
CA ILE A 215 1.40 12.55 -1.14
C ILE A 215 1.01 12.43 -2.62
N LEU A 216 0.02 13.21 -3.07
CA LEU A 216 -0.49 13.22 -4.44
C LEU A 216 0.11 14.33 -5.31
N SER A 217 0.64 15.38 -4.70
CA SER A 217 1.26 16.54 -5.35
C SER A 217 2.76 16.61 -5.09
N THR A 218 3.44 17.52 -5.77
CA THR A 218 4.88 17.78 -5.56
C THR A 218 5.15 18.88 -4.53
N ALA A 219 4.11 19.46 -3.94
CA ALA A 219 4.24 20.52 -2.93
C ALA A 219 4.41 19.86 -1.54
N TYR A 220 5.58 20.01 -0.95
CA TYR A 220 5.90 19.44 0.36
C TYR A 220 5.79 20.51 1.46
N SER A 221 4.99 20.23 2.51
CA SER A 221 5.06 20.98 3.76
C SER A 221 6.34 20.63 4.53
N GLU A 222 6.77 21.49 5.45
CA GLU A 222 7.96 21.22 6.26
C GLU A 222 7.79 19.95 7.11
N LEU A 223 6.62 19.76 7.70
CA LEU A 223 6.28 18.58 8.48
C LEU A 223 6.41 17.30 7.62
N GLN A 224 5.87 17.33 6.41
CA GLN A 224 5.96 16.19 5.50
C GLN A 224 7.40 15.91 5.08
N ARG A 225 8.19 16.92 4.78
CA ARG A 225 9.60 16.73 4.44
C ARG A 225 10.35 16.00 5.54
N ARG A 226 10.15 16.41 6.81
CA ARG A 226 10.77 15.77 7.97
C ARG A 226 10.29 14.35 8.17
N TYR A 227 8.98 14.12 8.05
CA TYR A 227 8.40 12.79 8.10
C TYR A 227 8.96 11.86 7.00
N THR A 228 9.04 12.36 5.77
CA THR A 228 9.56 11.58 4.62
C THR A 228 11.03 11.23 4.81
N ILE A 229 11.87 12.16 5.23
CA ILE A 229 13.30 11.91 5.50
C ILE A 229 13.45 10.86 6.61
N LEU A 230 12.73 11.02 7.72
CA LEU A 230 12.74 10.06 8.82
C LEU A 230 12.31 8.66 8.33
N SER A 231 11.23 8.58 7.55
CA SER A 231 10.70 7.33 7.02
C SER A 231 11.67 6.64 6.06
N ILE A 232 12.35 7.40 5.19
CA ILE A 232 13.37 6.84 4.27
C ILE A 232 14.54 6.27 5.07
N VAL A 233 15.07 7.01 6.06
CA VAL A 233 16.21 6.56 6.87
C VAL A 233 15.86 5.29 7.65
N LEU A 234 14.72 5.28 8.35
CA LEU A 234 14.29 4.12 9.13
C LEU A 234 13.99 2.90 8.24
N MET A 235 13.36 3.12 7.08
CA MET A 235 13.06 2.04 6.15
C MET A 235 14.33 1.50 5.48
N LEU A 236 15.34 2.33 5.22
CA LEU A 236 16.64 1.90 4.72
C LEU A 236 17.32 0.97 5.74
N ILE A 237 17.37 1.37 7.00
CA ILE A 237 17.92 0.56 8.09
C ILE A 237 17.19 -0.79 8.16
N LEU A 238 15.86 -0.76 8.17
CA LEU A 238 15.03 -1.96 8.22
C LEU A 238 15.25 -2.88 7.00
N SER A 239 15.40 -2.30 5.81
CA SER A 239 15.67 -3.04 4.58
C SER A 239 17.04 -3.71 4.60
N VAL A 240 18.07 -3.06 5.15
CA VAL A 240 19.41 -3.64 5.32
C VAL A 240 19.37 -4.80 6.33
N ILE A 241 18.75 -4.60 7.49
CA ILE A 241 18.64 -5.64 8.53
C ILE A 241 17.92 -6.87 7.99
N THR A 242 16.75 -6.69 7.37
CA THR A 242 15.96 -7.80 6.81
C THR A 242 16.68 -8.49 5.67
N GLY A 243 17.45 -7.76 4.86
CA GLY A 243 18.32 -8.29 3.80
C GLY A 243 19.44 -9.17 4.34
N LEU A 244 20.13 -8.72 5.39
CA LEU A 244 21.18 -9.50 6.05
C LEU A 244 20.61 -10.78 6.70
N MET A 245 19.46 -10.69 7.35
CA MET A 245 18.77 -11.85 7.92
C MET A 245 18.37 -12.87 6.84
N TYR A 246 17.87 -12.39 5.71
CA TYR A 246 17.51 -13.25 4.58
C TYR A 246 18.73 -13.96 3.99
N LEU A 247 19.84 -13.24 3.76
CA LEU A 247 21.09 -13.81 3.25
C LEU A 247 21.72 -14.82 4.22
N ALA A 248 21.70 -14.54 5.52
CA ALA A 248 22.20 -15.46 6.54
C ALA A 248 21.38 -16.77 6.58
N ALA A 249 20.06 -16.68 6.48
CA ALA A 249 19.18 -17.83 6.43
C ALA A 249 19.40 -18.67 5.16
N SER A 250 19.52 -18.02 3.99
CA SER A 250 19.78 -18.69 2.71
C SER A 250 21.14 -19.44 2.71
N LYS A 251 22.18 -18.86 3.32
CA LYS A 251 23.48 -19.55 3.47
C LYS A 251 23.39 -20.77 4.37
N ARG A 252 22.59 -20.74 5.45
CA ARG A 252 22.40 -21.90 6.34
C ARG A 252 21.69 -23.05 5.62
N GLN A 253 20.67 -22.75 4.82
CA GLN A 253 19.96 -23.76 4.06
C GLN A 253 20.86 -24.45 3.01
N ARG A 254 21.73 -23.67 2.32
CA ARG A 254 22.71 -24.25 1.35
C ARG A 254 23.80 -25.12 1.98
N LYS A 255 24.09 -24.95 3.27
CA LYS A 255 25.07 -25.78 3.99
C LYS A 255 24.47 -27.07 4.59
N ALA A 256 23.13 -27.14 4.64
CA ALA A 256 22.39 -28.28 5.19
C ALA A 256 21.92 -29.28 4.12
N VAL A 257 22.17 -28.96 2.86
CA VAL A 257 21.99 -29.82 1.66
C VAL A 257 23.35 -30.24 1.13
#